data_436bc00140651663b663be167db64beb
#
_entry.id   436bc00140651663b663be167db64beb
#
_cell.length_a   1.000
_cell.length_b   1.000
_cell.length_c   1.000
_cell.angle_alpha   90.00
_cell.angle_beta   90.00
_cell.angle_gamma   90.00
#
_symmetry.space_group_name_H-M   'P 1'
#
loop_
_entity.id
_entity.type
_entity.pdbx_description
1 polymer ?
#
loop_
_entity_poly.entity_id
_entity_poly.type
_entity_poly.pdbx_seq_one_letter_code
_entity_poly.pdbx_strand_id
1 'polypeptide(L)'
;MAEFELIAPKGANKKPKRVGRGSSSGLGTTAGKGNKGQQSRSGSAVPYVGFDGGQMPLFRRVAQRGFSNYPFKKEYECFNLCDLEAKYADGETVDKLSLIAKGLLKKADASVKVLGNGDITKKLTVKVDKISASAKAKVEKAGGSVELSTDKAAETK
;
A
#
# COMPACT_ATOMS: atom_id res chain seq x y z
N MET A 1 12.35 31.15 19.14
CA MET A 1 12.03 29.96 18.31
C MET A 1 11.64 28.86 19.26
N ALA A 2 10.47 28.23 19.10
CA ALA A 2 10.08 27.09 19.94
C ALA A 2 10.93 25.89 19.54
N GLU A 3 11.73 25.36 20.47
CA GLU A 3 12.45 24.10 20.27
C GLU A 3 11.44 22.97 20.18
N PHE A 4 11.41 22.29 19.05
CA PHE A 4 10.54 21.15 18.83
C PHE A 4 11.27 19.88 19.33
N GLU A 5 10.94 19.44 20.53
CA GLU A 5 11.50 18.24 21.13
C GLU A 5 10.78 17.00 20.59
N LEU A 6 11.48 16.17 19.80
CA LEU A 6 10.96 14.92 19.27
C LEU A 6 11.06 13.83 20.34
N ILE A 7 9.96 13.59 21.06
CA ILE A 7 9.88 12.53 22.08
C ILE A 7 9.23 11.29 21.46
N ALA A 8 9.91 10.14 21.58
CA ALA A 8 9.35 8.87 21.13
C ALA A 8 8.13 8.48 21.98
N PRO A 9 7.04 7.98 21.39
CA PRO A 9 5.87 7.53 22.13
C PRO A 9 6.24 6.47 23.16
N LYS A 10 5.54 6.45 24.30
CA LYS A 10 5.77 5.47 25.38
C LYS A 10 5.66 4.04 24.85
N GLY A 11 6.74 3.25 24.99
CA GLY A 11 6.81 1.87 24.50
C GLY A 11 7.37 1.68 23.08
N ALA A 12 7.68 2.74 22.35
CA ALA A 12 8.31 2.67 21.00
C ALA A 12 9.74 2.10 21.09
N ASN A 13 10.47 2.45 22.15
CA ASN A 13 11.84 1.99 22.37
C ASN A 13 11.87 0.96 23.49
N LYS A 14 12.20 -0.29 23.19
CA LYS A 14 12.42 -1.35 24.17
C LYS A 14 13.91 -1.63 24.29
N LYS A 15 14.41 -1.75 25.53
CA LYS A 15 15.79 -2.18 25.76
C LYS A 15 16.01 -3.59 25.17
N PRO A 16 17.13 -3.83 24.45
CA PRO A 16 17.45 -5.15 23.89
C PRO A 16 17.59 -6.18 25.05
N LYS A 17 16.97 -7.35 24.86
CA LYS A 17 17.01 -8.43 25.83
C LYS A 17 18.38 -9.14 25.75
N ARG A 18 19.15 -9.08 26.82
CA ARG A 18 20.46 -9.77 26.92
C ARG A 18 20.25 -11.17 27.42
N VAL A 19 20.64 -12.18 26.64
CA VAL A 19 20.53 -13.61 26.99
C VAL A 19 21.90 -14.19 27.36
N GLY A 20 21.92 -15.35 28.02
CA GLY A 20 23.17 -15.98 28.43
C GLY A 20 23.93 -15.21 29.53
N ARG A 21 23.21 -14.53 30.44
CA ARG A 21 23.81 -13.70 31.52
C ARG A 21 23.28 -14.12 32.89
N GLY A 22 23.78 -15.25 33.35
CA GLY A 22 23.52 -15.82 34.68
C GLY A 22 22.26 -16.68 34.75
N SER A 23 22.25 -17.66 35.65
CA SER A 23 21.16 -18.63 35.87
C SER A 23 19.88 -17.97 36.35
N SER A 24 19.99 -16.96 37.23
CA SER A 24 18.83 -16.26 37.82
C SER A 24 18.05 -15.40 36.83
N SER A 25 18.59 -15.15 35.63
CA SER A 25 17.91 -14.35 34.59
C SER A 25 16.76 -15.10 33.89
N GLY A 26 16.60 -16.41 34.13
CA GLY A 26 15.67 -17.27 33.40
C GLY A 26 16.09 -17.60 31.95
N LEU A 27 17.12 -16.94 31.43
CA LEU A 27 17.67 -17.13 30.08
C LEU A 27 19.20 -17.27 30.13
N GLY A 28 19.71 -17.90 31.20
CA GLY A 28 21.16 -18.02 31.44
C GLY A 28 21.82 -19.07 30.54
N THR A 29 21.89 -20.30 30.99
CA THR A 29 22.71 -21.37 30.41
C THR A 29 22.41 -21.65 28.94
N THR A 30 21.17 -21.77 28.58
CA THR A 30 20.73 -22.12 27.19
C THR A 30 20.29 -20.94 26.36
N ALA A 31 20.25 -19.73 26.93
CA ALA A 31 19.83 -18.49 26.26
C ALA A 31 18.43 -18.59 25.58
N GLY A 32 17.56 -19.47 26.08
CA GLY A 32 16.23 -19.74 25.50
C GLY A 32 16.23 -20.69 24.30
N LYS A 33 17.37 -21.26 23.88
CA LYS A 33 17.47 -22.18 22.74
C LYS A 33 17.18 -23.63 23.09
N GLY A 34 17.04 -23.97 24.36
CA GLY A 34 16.88 -25.36 24.82
C GLY A 34 18.19 -26.18 24.74
N ASN A 35 18.05 -27.49 24.88
CA ASN A 35 19.18 -28.42 24.87
C ASN A 35 19.30 -29.10 23.51
N LYS A 36 20.57 -29.20 23.00
CA LYS A 36 20.88 -29.92 21.74
C LYS A 36 20.05 -29.45 20.53
N GLY A 37 20.07 -30.16 19.42
CA GLY A 37 19.34 -29.79 18.21
C GLY A 37 20.06 -28.79 17.32
N GLN A 38 19.67 -28.71 16.06
CA GLN A 38 20.28 -27.88 15.04
C GLN A 38 20.27 -26.39 15.38
N GLN A 39 19.17 -25.88 15.91
CA GLN A 39 19.00 -24.47 16.19
C GLN A 39 19.74 -23.98 17.45
N SER A 40 20.19 -24.91 18.31
CA SER A 40 20.95 -24.55 19.52
C SER A 40 22.45 -24.44 19.28
N ARG A 41 22.96 -24.84 18.11
CA ARG A 41 24.39 -24.81 17.77
C ARG A 41 24.87 -23.40 17.41
N SER A 42 26.20 -23.19 17.48
CA SER A 42 26.81 -21.95 17.03
C SER A 42 26.59 -21.74 15.54
N GLY A 43 26.31 -20.51 15.12
CA GLY A 43 26.09 -20.17 13.71
C GLY A 43 24.73 -20.62 13.16
N SER A 44 23.87 -21.28 13.97
CA SER A 44 22.53 -21.66 13.48
C SER A 44 21.65 -20.44 13.28
N ALA A 45 21.10 -20.30 12.06
CA ALA A 45 20.07 -19.33 11.75
C ALA A 45 18.66 -19.89 12.09
N VAL A 46 17.70 -18.99 12.26
CA VAL A 46 16.28 -19.37 12.38
C VAL A 46 15.85 -19.98 11.05
N PRO A 47 15.24 -21.18 11.04
CA PRO A 47 14.76 -21.77 9.82
C PRO A 47 13.74 -20.88 9.12
N TYR A 48 13.69 -20.93 7.79
CA TYR A 48 12.65 -20.26 7.03
C TYR A 48 11.27 -20.83 7.35
N VAL A 49 10.23 -20.04 7.16
CA VAL A 49 8.85 -20.46 7.40
C VAL A 49 8.49 -21.65 6.50
N GLY A 50 7.98 -22.73 7.12
CA GLY A 50 7.66 -23.98 6.41
C GLY A 50 8.83 -24.95 6.26
N PHE A 51 9.96 -24.71 6.98
CA PHE A 51 11.04 -25.69 7.05
C PHE A 51 10.62 -26.94 7.81
N ASP A 52 10.80 -28.10 7.20
CA ASP A 52 10.28 -29.41 7.65
C ASP A 52 11.44 -30.38 7.97
N GLY A 53 12.48 -29.89 8.66
CA GLY A 53 13.61 -30.71 9.12
C GLY A 53 14.49 -31.33 8.02
N GLY A 54 14.44 -30.80 6.80
CA GLY A 54 15.13 -31.35 5.64
C GLY A 54 14.23 -32.18 4.70
N GLN A 55 13.03 -32.50 5.14
CA GLN A 55 11.99 -33.08 4.28
C GLN A 55 11.49 -32.01 3.30
N MET A 56 11.01 -32.45 2.12
CA MET A 56 10.39 -31.50 1.15
C MET A 56 9.21 -30.77 1.80
N PRO A 57 9.22 -29.43 1.82
CA PRO A 57 8.17 -28.63 2.45
C PRO A 57 6.78 -28.94 1.88
N LEU A 58 5.76 -28.83 2.72
CA LEU A 58 4.37 -29.17 2.37
C LEU A 58 3.91 -28.46 1.09
N PHE A 59 4.21 -27.17 0.93
CA PHE A 59 3.82 -26.40 -0.26
C PHE A 59 4.41 -26.92 -1.58
N ARG A 60 5.52 -27.66 -1.54
CA ARG A 60 6.11 -28.33 -2.71
C ARG A 60 5.51 -29.71 -2.97
N ARG A 61 4.98 -30.38 -1.95
CA ARG A 61 4.33 -31.70 -2.07
C ARG A 61 2.89 -31.62 -2.57
N VAL A 62 2.23 -30.48 -2.30
CA VAL A 62 0.84 -30.25 -2.74
C VAL A 62 0.82 -30.01 -4.25
N ALA A 63 -0.17 -30.59 -4.94
CA ALA A 63 -0.37 -30.39 -6.37
C ALA A 63 -0.62 -28.90 -6.67
N GLN A 64 0.12 -28.35 -7.62
CA GLN A 64 -0.08 -26.99 -8.11
C GLN A 64 -1.36 -26.93 -8.92
N ARG A 65 -2.24 -25.98 -8.60
CA ARG A 65 -3.52 -25.78 -9.28
C ARG A 65 -3.71 -24.30 -9.57
N GLY A 66 -4.39 -24.02 -10.69
CA GLY A 66 -4.73 -22.69 -11.12
C GLY A 66 -3.57 -21.92 -11.75
N PHE A 67 -3.86 -20.70 -12.11
CA PHE A 67 -2.91 -19.73 -12.69
C PHE A 67 -3.12 -18.36 -12.06
N SER A 68 -2.20 -17.45 -12.27
CA SER A 68 -2.30 -16.07 -11.81
C SER A 68 -2.30 -15.13 -13.01
N ASN A 69 -3.27 -14.23 -13.07
CA ASN A 69 -3.34 -13.17 -14.06
C ASN A 69 -2.54 -11.92 -13.65
N TYR A 70 -1.69 -12.06 -12.62
CA TYR A 70 -0.91 -10.94 -12.07
C TYR A 70 -0.08 -10.17 -13.12
N PRO A 71 0.61 -10.82 -14.09
CA PRO A 71 1.40 -10.11 -15.10
C PRO A 71 0.58 -9.17 -16.01
N PHE A 72 -0.71 -9.43 -16.15
CA PHE A 72 -1.62 -8.66 -17.01
C PHE A 72 -2.59 -7.78 -16.21
N LYS A 73 -2.49 -7.78 -14.89
CA LYS A 73 -3.34 -6.99 -14.01
C LYS A 73 -3.05 -5.49 -14.19
N LYS A 74 -4.05 -4.73 -14.60
CA LYS A 74 -3.98 -3.27 -14.61
C LYS A 74 -4.34 -2.76 -13.22
N GLU A 75 -3.44 -2.03 -12.60
CA GLU A 75 -3.67 -1.39 -11.29
C GLU A 75 -3.96 0.09 -11.52
N TYR A 76 -4.94 0.59 -10.76
CA TYR A 76 -5.34 2.00 -10.80
C TYR A 76 -5.09 2.63 -9.44
N GLU A 77 -4.51 3.82 -9.43
CA GLU A 77 -4.55 4.67 -8.26
C GLU A 77 -5.94 5.31 -8.15
N CYS A 78 -6.60 5.07 -7.01
CA CYS A 78 -7.98 5.47 -6.80
C CYS A 78 -8.05 6.73 -5.94
N PHE A 79 -8.80 7.72 -6.39
CA PHE A 79 -9.10 8.95 -5.66
C PHE A 79 -10.60 9.09 -5.46
N ASN A 80 -11.00 9.59 -4.31
CA ASN A 80 -12.39 9.84 -3.99
C ASN A 80 -12.79 11.29 -4.28
N LEU A 81 -14.09 11.54 -4.44
CA LEU A 81 -14.60 12.89 -4.65
C LEU A 81 -14.29 13.81 -3.47
N CYS A 82 -14.28 13.29 -2.23
CA CYS A 82 -13.90 14.08 -1.05
C CYS A 82 -12.46 14.61 -1.12
N ASP A 83 -11.52 13.83 -1.71
CA ASP A 83 -10.13 14.26 -1.86
C ASP A 83 -9.99 15.37 -2.90
N LEU A 84 -10.81 15.30 -3.95
CA LEU A 84 -10.87 16.33 -4.98
C LEU A 84 -11.52 17.61 -4.44
N GLU A 85 -12.63 17.49 -3.71
CA GLU A 85 -13.31 18.62 -3.07
C GLU A 85 -12.36 19.40 -2.13
N ALA A 86 -11.54 18.67 -1.35
CA ALA A 86 -10.61 19.29 -0.40
C ALA A 86 -9.46 20.03 -1.08
N LYS A 87 -8.96 19.55 -2.24
CA LYS A 87 -7.72 20.07 -2.85
C LYS A 87 -7.91 20.91 -4.10
N TYR A 88 -9.06 20.87 -4.73
CA TYR A 88 -9.34 21.61 -5.96
C TYR A 88 -10.24 22.81 -5.70
N ALA A 89 -10.00 23.91 -6.42
CA ALA A 89 -10.88 25.06 -6.45
C ALA A 89 -11.97 24.87 -7.53
N ASP A 90 -13.01 25.70 -7.47
CA ASP A 90 -14.10 25.67 -8.45
C ASP A 90 -13.57 26.06 -9.85
N GLY A 91 -13.98 25.31 -10.87
CA GLY A 91 -13.56 25.53 -12.26
C GLY A 91 -12.20 24.90 -12.66
N GLU A 92 -11.49 24.25 -11.74
CA GLU A 92 -10.19 23.64 -12.08
C GLU A 92 -10.33 22.33 -12.88
N THR A 93 -9.28 22.02 -13.67
CA THR A 93 -9.16 20.76 -14.39
C THR A 93 -8.40 19.73 -13.56
N VAL A 94 -8.95 18.53 -13.43
CA VAL A 94 -8.34 17.39 -12.74
C VAL A 94 -7.65 16.51 -13.76
N ASP A 95 -6.37 16.76 -14.00
CA ASP A 95 -5.49 15.98 -14.89
C ASP A 95 -4.42 15.25 -14.07
N LYS A 96 -3.73 14.27 -14.67
CA LYS A 96 -2.60 13.58 -14.03
C LYS A 96 -1.54 14.55 -13.52
N LEU A 97 -1.22 15.59 -14.30
CA LEU A 97 -0.24 16.60 -13.91
C LEU A 97 -0.71 17.43 -12.72
N SER A 98 -1.99 17.83 -12.69
CA SER A 98 -2.56 18.57 -11.56
C SER A 98 -2.62 17.72 -10.28
N LEU A 99 -2.89 16.41 -10.40
CA LEU A 99 -2.86 15.46 -9.28
C LEU A 99 -1.45 15.32 -8.69
N ILE A 100 -0.41 15.33 -9.52
CA ILE A 100 0.98 15.32 -9.07
C ILE A 100 1.33 16.65 -8.38
N ALA A 101 0.99 17.77 -8.99
CA ALA A 101 1.26 19.10 -8.42
C ALA A 101 0.61 19.29 -7.03
N LYS A 102 -0.59 18.75 -6.83
CA LYS A 102 -1.31 18.75 -5.55
C LYS A 102 -0.89 17.63 -4.59
N GLY A 103 0.09 16.80 -4.97
CA GLY A 103 0.64 15.72 -4.13
C GLY A 103 -0.33 14.57 -3.86
N LEU A 104 -1.33 14.38 -4.71
CA LEU A 104 -2.23 13.22 -4.68
C LEU A 104 -1.61 12.02 -5.39
N LEU A 105 -1.08 12.23 -6.59
CA LEU A 105 -0.45 11.21 -7.41
C LEU A 105 1.08 11.29 -7.29
N LYS A 106 1.76 10.16 -7.17
CA LYS A 106 3.23 10.09 -7.05
C LYS A 106 3.93 9.82 -8.38
N LYS A 107 3.27 9.06 -9.28
CA LYS A 107 3.85 8.61 -10.56
C LYS A 107 3.00 9.06 -11.73
N ALA A 108 3.60 9.72 -12.71
CA ALA A 108 2.93 10.19 -13.92
C ALA A 108 2.34 9.06 -14.78
N ASP A 109 3.01 7.90 -14.80
CA ASP A 109 2.60 6.74 -15.60
C ASP A 109 1.48 5.91 -14.95
N ALA A 110 1.07 6.24 -13.71
CA ALA A 110 0.01 5.52 -13.03
C ALA A 110 -1.35 5.73 -13.73
N SER A 111 -2.11 4.66 -13.87
CA SER A 111 -3.49 4.75 -14.31
C SER A 111 -4.37 5.27 -13.17
N VAL A 112 -5.20 6.27 -13.44
CA VAL A 112 -6.02 6.96 -12.45
C VAL A 112 -7.48 6.58 -12.56
N LYS A 113 -8.11 6.31 -11.41
CA LYS A 113 -9.55 6.05 -11.33
C LYS A 113 -10.20 6.89 -10.24
N VAL A 114 -11.28 7.59 -10.59
CA VAL A 114 -12.07 8.38 -9.63
C VAL A 114 -13.27 7.57 -9.12
N LEU A 115 -13.46 7.58 -7.81
CA LEU A 115 -14.51 6.88 -7.08
C LEU A 115 -15.47 7.86 -6.39
N GLY A 116 -16.73 7.46 -6.24
CA GLY A 116 -17.83 8.31 -5.80
C GLY A 116 -18.01 8.45 -4.29
N ASN A 117 -16.96 8.24 -3.48
CA ASN A 117 -17.05 8.47 -2.04
C ASN A 117 -16.93 9.98 -1.74
N GLY A 118 -17.82 10.47 -0.89
CA GLY A 118 -17.97 11.90 -0.62
C GLY A 118 -18.92 12.58 -1.59
N ASP A 119 -19.25 13.84 -1.29
CA ASP A 119 -20.05 14.70 -2.13
C ASP A 119 -19.19 15.80 -2.72
N ILE A 120 -19.55 16.28 -3.89
CA ILE A 120 -18.87 17.34 -4.60
C ILE A 120 -19.84 18.47 -4.87
N THR A 121 -19.45 19.69 -4.52
CA THR A 121 -20.23 20.92 -4.76
C THR A 121 -19.61 21.78 -5.86
N LYS A 122 -18.32 21.55 -6.15
CA LYS A 122 -17.52 22.33 -7.10
C LYS A 122 -17.67 21.82 -8.53
N LYS A 123 -17.66 22.74 -9.48
CA LYS A 123 -17.66 22.42 -10.90
C LYS A 123 -16.26 22.08 -11.33
N LEU A 124 -15.98 20.78 -11.56
CA LEU A 124 -14.65 20.31 -11.98
C LEU A 124 -14.72 19.68 -13.36
N THR A 125 -13.67 19.90 -14.16
CA THR A 125 -13.46 19.16 -15.41
C THR A 125 -12.51 18.00 -15.12
N VAL A 126 -13.00 16.75 -15.15
CA VAL A 126 -12.25 15.56 -14.75
C VAL A 126 -11.73 14.83 -15.99
N LYS A 127 -10.40 14.80 -16.18
CA LYS A 127 -9.69 14.09 -17.27
C LYS A 127 -8.88 12.92 -16.72
N VAL A 128 -9.47 11.74 -16.69
CA VAL A 128 -8.87 10.54 -16.06
C VAL A 128 -9.06 9.29 -16.92
N ASP A 129 -8.33 8.22 -16.61
CA ASP A 129 -8.41 6.97 -17.35
C ASP A 129 -9.73 6.22 -17.08
N LYS A 130 -10.24 6.27 -15.85
CA LYS A 130 -11.55 5.67 -15.49
C LYS A 130 -12.26 6.47 -14.41
N ILE A 131 -13.59 6.38 -14.41
CA ILE A 131 -14.46 6.94 -13.38
C ILE A 131 -15.55 5.92 -13.03
N SER A 132 -16.02 5.88 -11.78
CA SER A 132 -17.18 5.06 -11.40
C SER A 132 -18.48 5.74 -11.83
N ALA A 133 -19.54 4.94 -12.08
CA ALA A 133 -20.84 5.47 -12.46
C ALA A 133 -21.42 6.45 -11.41
N SER A 134 -21.25 6.12 -10.13
CA SER A 134 -21.66 7.00 -9.03
C SER A 134 -20.88 8.32 -8.98
N ALA A 135 -19.58 8.28 -9.23
CA ALA A 135 -18.76 9.50 -9.29
C ALA A 135 -19.14 10.37 -10.47
N LYS A 136 -19.33 9.77 -11.66
CA LYS A 136 -19.79 10.48 -12.86
C LYS A 136 -21.10 11.22 -12.62
N ALA A 137 -22.11 10.52 -12.08
CA ALA A 137 -23.40 11.12 -11.78
C ALA A 137 -23.31 12.29 -10.76
N LYS A 138 -22.41 12.20 -9.76
CA LYS A 138 -22.22 13.28 -8.79
C LYS A 138 -21.50 14.50 -9.41
N VAL A 139 -20.48 14.30 -10.23
CA VAL A 139 -19.76 15.38 -10.94
C VAL A 139 -20.70 16.09 -11.93
N GLU A 140 -21.49 15.35 -12.69
CA GLU A 140 -22.47 15.91 -13.63
C GLU A 140 -23.58 16.69 -12.90
N LYS A 141 -24.06 16.20 -11.75
CA LYS A 141 -25.03 16.93 -10.89
C LYS A 141 -24.47 18.23 -10.35
N ALA A 142 -23.18 18.29 -10.03
CA ALA A 142 -22.50 19.51 -9.61
C ALA A 142 -22.21 20.48 -10.78
N GLY A 143 -22.54 20.10 -12.03
CA GLY A 143 -22.29 20.91 -13.22
C GLY A 143 -20.87 20.82 -13.77
N GLY A 144 -20.11 19.78 -13.38
CA GLY A 144 -18.80 19.47 -13.93
C GLY A 144 -18.88 18.63 -15.22
N SER A 145 -17.75 18.47 -15.90
CA SER A 145 -17.59 17.63 -17.09
C SER A 145 -16.61 16.48 -16.85
N VAL A 146 -16.82 15.35 -17.53
CA VAL A 146 -15.94 14.18 -17.44
C VAL A 146 -15.43 13.79 -18.82
N GLU A 147 -14.12 13.78 -18.98
CA GLU A 147 -13.42 13.33 -20.20
C GLU A 147 -12.59 12.08 -19.83
N LEU A 148 -12.77 10.98 -20.58
CA LEU A 148 -11.97 9.77 -20.39
C LEU A 148 -10.76 9.82 -21.35
N SER A 149 -9.55 9.62 -20.81
CA SER A 149 -8.31 9.66 -21.64
C SER A 149 -8.20 8.50 -22.63
N THR A 150 -9.01 7.45 -22.48
CA THR A 150 -9.07 6.32 -23.42
C THR A 150 -9.81 6.64 -24.74
N ASP A 151 -10.62 7.68 -24.76
CA ASP A 151 -11.42 8.00 -25.96
C ASP A 151 -10.61 8.69 -27.07
N LYS A 152 -9.41 9.21 -26.74
CA LYS A 152 -8.51 9.81 -27.75
C LYS A 152 -7.72 8.81 -28.59
N ALA A 153 -7.67 7.53 -28.19
CA ALA A 153 -6.96 6.50 -28.95
C ALA A 153 -7.80 5.83 -30.04
N ALA A 154 -9.12 6.08 -30.08
CA ALA A 154 -10.04 5.49 -31.04
C ALA A 154 -10.31 6.36 -32.28
N GLU A 155 -9.92 7.64 -32.27
CA GLU A 155 -10.16 8.56 -33.38
C GLU A 155 -8.96 8.73 -34.33
N THR A 156 -7.84 8.01 -34.10
CA THR A 156 -6.64 8.07 -34.95
C THR A 156 -6.32 6.67 -35.50
N LYS A 157 -7.28 6.05 -36.22
CA LYS A 157 -7.01 4.94 -37.14
C LYS A 157 -7.86 5.06 -38.38
#